data_62fa67b9f8640308f0746e64810278fb
#
_entry.id   62fa67b9f8640308f0746e64810278fb
#
_cell.length_a   1.000
_cell.length_b   1.000
_cell.length_c   1.000
_cell.angle_alpha   90.00
_cell.angle_beta   90.00
_cell.angle_gamma   90.00
#
_symmetry.space_group_name_H-M   'P 1'
#
loop_
_entity.id
_entity.type
_entity.pdbx_description
1 polymer ?
#
loop_
_entity_poly.entity_id
_entity_poly.type
_entity_poly.pdbx_seq_one_letter_code
_entity_poly.pdbx_strand_id
1 'polypeptide(L)'
;MSIRLIASDLDGTLLTDCKELSPKTREVLDLAVQHGIYIVPATGRSFYSIPEMIRNYPGVEYVITANGGAVYSVREGKRVYQCLLEKESVESAIAVRKRENMVLEVVIDGVPYAEEAYVKDPMQYLATEYGAKYIKATRKPVKDICRFAQKHAEELDSISFVCRYEDKERLYTSLDKEIPNIYVTSSVPNLMEVGHIDAGKGKTLLWLLKKLEISTEEAMAFGDADNDISMLTSVKYGMAMGNGTENCRKAAPYVTDTNE
;
A
#
# COMPACT_ATOMS: atom_id res chain seq x y z
N MET A 1 25.39 11.62 12.62
CA MET A 1 24.22 10.75 12.85
C MET A 1 24.25 9.66 11.80
N SER A 2 24.05 8.41 12.17
CA SER A 2 23.98 7.27 11.25
C SER A 2 22.54 6.94 10.93
N ILE A 3 22.23 6.54 9.70
CA ILE A 3 20.91 6.03 9.33
C ILE A 3 20.68 4.70 10.05
N ARG A 4 19.49 4.50 10.60
CA ARG A 4 19.08 3.30 11.33
C ARG A 4 17.87 2.61 10.69
N LEU A 5 17.12 3.32 9.83
CA LEU A 5 15.94 2.78 9.15
C LEU A 5 15.83 3.34 7.73
N ILE A 6 15.52 2.47 6.79
CA ILE A 6 15.15 2.79 5.41
C ILE A 6 13.74 2.30 5.18
N ALA A 7 12.80 3.23 4.96
CA ALA A 7 11.45 2.92 4.50
C ALA A 7 11.39 3.03 2.98
N SER A 8 10.74 2.11 2.29
CA SER A 8 10.62 2.18 0.83
C SER A 8 9.26 1.69 0.36
N ASP A 9 8.66 2.43 -0.55
CA ASP A 9 7.62 1.84 -1.37
C ASP A 9 8.18 0.69 -2.21
N LEU A 10 7.30 -0.15 -2.76
CA LEU A 10 7.65 -1.32 -3.55
C LEU A 10 7.55 -1.07 -5.05
N ASP A 11 6.37 -0.75 -5.52
CA ASP A 11 6.03 -0.73 -6.95
C ASP A 11 6.41 0.61 -7.59
N GLY A 12 7.42 0.61 -8.46
CA GLY A 12 7.97 1.85 -9.03
C GLY A 12 9.09 2.48 -8.20
N THR A 13 9.43 1.86 -7.06
CA THR A 13 10.48 2.32 -6.15
C THR A 13 11.52 1.24 -5.90
N LEU A 14 11.26 0.29 -4.99
CA LEU A 14 12.21 -0.76 -4.64
C LEU A 14 12.29 -1.86 -5.69
N LEU A 15 11.17 -2.13 -6.37
CA LEU A 15 11.05 -3.13 -7.41
C LEU A 15 11.12 -2.50 -8.79
N THR A 16 11.82 -3.18 -9.70
CA THR A 16 11.79 -2.88 -11.12
C THR A 16 10.40 -3.05 -11.72
N ASP A 17 10.18 -2.63 -12.96
CA ASP A 17 8.91 -2.85 -13.67
C ASP A 17 8.58 -4.35 -13.80
N CYS A 18 9.60 -5.21 -13.87
CA CYS A 18 9.45 -6.67 -13.83
C CYS A 18 9.15 -7.24 -12.44
N LYS A 19 9.01 -6.36 -11.42
CA LYS A 19 8.73 -6.73 -10.02
C LYS A 19 9.82 -7.55 -9.35
N GLU A 20 11.06 -7.25 -9.69
CA GLU A 20 12.26 -7.88 -9.14
C GLU A 20 13.14 -6.85 -8.44
N LEU A 21 14.02 -7.30 -7.54
CA LEU A 21 15.09 -6.47 -7.00
C LEU A 21 16.25 -6.44 -8.01
N SER A 22 16.65 -5.25 -8.44
CA SER A 22 17.84 -5.12 -9.29
C SER A 22 19.08 -5.60 -8.53
N PRO A 23 20.13 -6.09 -9.23
CA PRO A 23 21.38 -6.51 -8.59
C PRO A 23 22.00 -5.40 -7.72
N LYS A 24 21.95 -4.15 -8.19
CA LYS A 24 22.47 -2.99 -7.45
C LYS A 24 21.65 -2.70 -6.19
N THR A 25 20.31 -2.75 -6.30
CA THR A 25 19.43 -2.58 -5.15
C THR A 25 19.70 -3.64 -4.10
N ARG A 26 19.85 -4.90 -4.51
CA ARG A 26 20.17 -6.00 -3.61
C ARG A 26 21.49 -5.78 -2.88
N GLU A 27 22.56 -5.39 -3.60
CA GLU A 27 23.87 -5.08 -3.02
C GLU A 27 23.75 -4.00 -1.92
N VAL A 28 23.02 -2.92 -2.20
CA VAL A 28 22.84 -1.81 -1.24
C VAL A 28 22.03 -2.25 -0.03
N LEU A 29 20.98 -3.05 -0.23
CA LEU A 29 20.18 -3.60 0.89
C LEU A 29 21.01 -4.54 1.75
N ASP A 30 21.85 -5.40 1.15
CA ASP A 30 22.76 -6.30 1.87
C ASP A 30 23.75 -5.51 2.73
N LEU A 31 24.29 -4.41 2.20
CA LEU A 31 25.15 -3.49 2.98
C LEU A 31 24.38 -2.83 4.13
N ALA A 32 23.15 -2.38 3.89
CA ALA A 32 22.32 -1.80 4.94
C ALA A 32 22.08 -2.80 6.08
N VAL A 33 21.76 -4.05 5.74
CA VAL A 33 21.59 -5.14 6.71
C VAL A 33 22.86 -5.40 7.53
N GLN A 34 24.03 -5.44 6.87
CA GLN A 34 25.33 -5.61 7.55
C GLN A 34 25.62 -4.48 8.57
N HIS A 35 25.08 -3.29 8.32
CA HIS A 35 25.19 -2.15 9.24
C HIS A 35 24.07 -2.08 10.28
N GLY A 36 23.22 -3.09 10.37
CA GLY A 36 22.11 -3.15 11.33
C GLY A 36 20.99 -2.15 11.04
N ILE A 37 20.82 -1.72 9.79
CA ILE A 37 19.77 -0.79 9.35
C ILE A 37 18.49 -1.59 9.11
N TYR A 38 17.38 -1.16 9.70
CA TYR A 38 16.06 -1.71 9.41
C TYR A 38 15.64 -1.38 7.99
N ILE A 39 15.13 -2.38 7.27
CA ILE A 39 14.48 -2.21 5.97
C ILE A 39 12.98 -2.38 6.17
N VAL A 40 12.21 -1.34 5.85
CA VAL A 40 10.76 -1.31 6.07
C VAL A 40 10.03 -1.04 4.75
N PRO A 41 9.53 -2.09 4.09
CA PRO A 41 8.61 -1.90 2.98
C PRO A 41 7.35 -1.16 3.44
N ALA A 42 6.90 -0.14 2.66
CA ALA A 42 5.73 0.67 2.95
C ALA A 42 4.85 0.77 1.69
N THR A 43 3.79 -0.04 1.60
CA THR A 43 3.09 -0.29 0.35
C THR A 43 1.55 -0.23 0.50
N GLY A 44 0.85 0.01 -0.62
CA GLY A 44 -0.60 -0.19 -0.72
C GLY A 44 -1.01 -1.67 -0.70
N ARG A 45 -0.09 -2.58 -0.96
CA ARG A 45 -0.37 -4.02 -0.94
C ARG A 45 -0.78 -4.49 0.46
N SER A 46 -1.64 -5.51 0.50
CA SER A 46 -1.91 -6.26 1.73
C SER A 46 -0.70 -7.13 2.11
N PHE A 47 -0.58 -7.55 3.36
CA PHE A 47 0.56 -8.31 3.86
C PHE A 47 0.85 -9.57 3.03
N TYR A 48 -0.18 -10.37 2.76
CA TYR A 48 -0.03 -11.61 1.99
C TYR A 48 0.12 -11.40 0.48
N SER A 49 -0.01 -10.17 -0.01
CA SER A 49 0.26 -9.80 -1.41
C SER A 49 1.67 -9.25 -1.65
N ILE A 50 2.47 -9.07 -0.60
CA ILE A 50 3.88 -8.70 -0.72
C ILE A 50 4.67 -9.92 -1.22
N PRO A 51 5.54 -9.77 -2.25
CA PRO A 51 6.38 -10.86 -2.72
C PRO A 51 7.21 -11.48 -1.58
N GLU A 52 7.28 -12.80 -1.52
CA GLU A 52 8.02 -13.51 -0.47
C GLU A 52 9.50 -13.10 -0.41
N MET A 53 10.12 -12.83 -1.56
CA MET A 53 11.50 -12.37 -1.63
C MET A 53 11.74 -11.04 -0.89
N ILE A 54 10.71 -10.20 -0.77
CA ILE A 54 10.77 -8.95 -0.01
C ILE A 54 10.42 -9.21 1.45
N ARG A 55 9.31 -9.91 1.69
CA ARG A 55 8.84 -10.19 3.05
C ARG A 55 9.86 -10.99 3.86
N ASN A 56 10.59 -11.90 3.21
CA ASN A 56 11.62 -12.73 3.83
C ASN A 56 13.04 -12.17 3.64
N TYR A 57 13.18 -10.91 3.16
CA TYR A 57 14.50 -10.31 2.97
C TYR A 57 15.17 -10.07 4.33
N PRO A 58 16.46 -10.39 4.50
CA PRO A 58 17.17 -10.07 5.73
C PRO A 58 17.03 -8.57 6.09
N GLY A 59 16.81 -8.25 7.36
CA GLY A 59 16.61 -6.88 7.84
C GLY A 59 15.17 -6.35 7.69
N VAL A 60 14.26 -7.08 7.03
CA VAL A 60 12.82 -6.76 7.00
C VAL A 60 12.15 -7.41 8.21
N GLU A 61 12.07 -6.66 9.31
CA GLU A 61 11.38 -7.10 10.53
C GLU A 61 9.93 -6.59 10.58
N TYR A 62 9.66 -5.46 9.94
CA TYR A 62 8.35 -4.81 9.87
C TYR A 62 8.00 -4.44 8.44
N VAL A 63 6.71 -4.49 8.12
CA VAL A 63 6.16 -3.99 6.86
C VAL A 63 4.94 -3.11 7.13
N ILE A 64 4.85 -1.98 6.48
CA ILE A 64 3.69 -1.08 6.46
C ILE A 64 2.85 -1.48 5.24
N THR A 65 1.57 -1.80 5.45
CA THR A 65 0.66 -2.34 4.43
C THR A 65 -0.61 -1.50 4.31
N ALA A 66 -1.40 -1.74 3.27
CA ALA A 66 -2.68 -1.06 3.05
C ALA A 66 -2.53 0.49 3.15
N ASN A 67 -1.47 1.05 2.53
CA ASN A 67 -1.14 2.48 2.58
C ASN A 67 -1.06 3.05 4.02
N GLY A 68 -0.63 2.24 4.98
CA GLY A 68 -0.53 2.63 6.39
C GLY A 68 -1.71 2.19 7.26
N GLY A 69 -2.65 1.40 6.72
CA GLY A 69 -3.74 0.81 7.50
C GLY A 69 -3.26 -0.21 8.53
N ALA A 70 -2.10 -0.85 8.30
CA ALA A 70 -1.54 -1.82 9.24
C ALA A 70 -0.01 -1.89 9.20
N VAL A 71 0.59 -2.36 10.31
CA VAL A 71 2.00 -2.81 10.37
C VAL A 71 2.03 -4.25 10.84
N TYR A 72 2.80 -5.06 10.15
CA TYR A 72 3.05 -6.44 10.52
C TYR A 72 4.49 -6.63 10.99
N SER A 73 4.67 -7.37 12.09
CA SER A 73 5.95 -7.98 12.41
C SER A 73 6.11 -9.23 11.56
N VAL A 74 7.10 -9.24 10.70
CA VAL A 74 7.37 -10.39 9.81
C VAL A 74 7.79 -11.61 10.63
N ARG A 75 8.65 -11.40 11.62
CA ARG A 75 9.15 -12.46 12.51
C ARG A 75 8.03 -13.16 13.26
N GLU A 76 7.05 -12.39 13.77
CA GLU A 76 5.95 -12.94 14.56
C GLU A 76 4.77 -13.39 13.70
N GLY A 77 4.74 -12.98 12.42
CA GLY A 77 3.61 -13.18 11.51
C GLY A 77 2.32 -12.51 11.99
N LYS A 78 2.45 -11.41 12.77
CA LYS A 78 1.31 -10.76 13.42
C LYS A 78 1.24 -9.28 13.11
N ARG A 79 0.02 -8.77 13.05
CA ARG A 79 -0.27 -7.35 13.03
C ARG A 79 0.08 -6.71 14.37
N VAL A 80 0.92 -5.66 14.35
CA VAL A 80 1.39 -4.94 15.55
C VAL A 80 0.85 -3.51 15.63
N TYR A 81 0.25 -3.03 14.54
CA TYR A 81 -0.47 -1.76 14.45
C TYR A 81 -1.64 -1.92 13.49
N GLN A 82 -2.73 -1.21 13.77
CA GLN A 82 -3.90 -1.16 12.89
C GLN A 82 -4.54 0.23 12.93
N CYS A 83 -5.07 0.66 11.79
CA CYS A 83 -5.91 1.82 11.61
C CYS A 83 -7.05 1.40 10.67
N LEU A 84 -8.06 0.74 11.23
CA LEU A 84 -9.14 0.08 10.50
C LEU A 84 -10.19 1.09 10.04
N LEU A 85 -10.87 0.77 8.94
CA LEU A 85 -12.04 1.52 8.49
C LEU A 85 -13.16 1.43 9.52
N GLU A 86 -13.90 2.54 9.68
CA GLU A 86 -15.09 2.56 10.52
C GLU A 86 -16.26 1.84 9.82
N LYS A 87 -17.13 1.25 10.59
CA LYS A 87 -18.32 0.53 10.09
C LYS A 87 -19.16 1.38 9.14
N GLU A 88 -19.39 2.64 9.48
CA GLU A 88 -20.16 3.58 8.67
C GLU A 88 -19.49 3.83 7.30
N SER A 89 -18.16 3.94 7.29
CA SER A 89 -17.38 4.08 6.05
C SER A 89 -17.53 2.85 5.16
N VAL A 90 -17.50 1.65 5.74
CA VAL A 90 -17.67 0.39 5.01
C VAL A 90 -19.09 0.26 4.44
N GLU A 91 -20.11 0.60 5.20
CA GLU A 91 -21.53 0.58 4.76
C GLU A 91 -21.75 1.57 3.61
N SER A 92 -21.18 2.77 3.70
CA SER A 92 -21.22 3.79 2.64
C SER A 92 -20.48 3.33 1.39
N ALA A 93 -19.31 2.71 1.55
CA ALA A 93 -18.52 2.13 0.44
C ALA A 93 -19.30 1.04 -0.32
N ILE A 94 -20.01 0.17 0.40
CA ILE A 94 -20.88 -0.85 -0.19
C ILE A 94 -22.05 -0.20 -0.97
N ALA A 95 -22.64 0.88 -0.46
CA ALA A 95 -23.70 1.59 -1.15
C ALA A 95 -23.22 2.23 -2.46
N VAL A 96 -22.07 2.90 -2.44
CA VAL A 96 -21.43 3.47 -3.65
C VAL A 96 -21.10 2.36 -4.65
N ARG A 97 -20.49 1.26 -4.21
CA ARG A 97 -20.18 0.09 -5.06
C ARG A 97 -21.40 -0.42 -5.81
N LYS A 98 -22.54 -0.57 -5.12
CA LYS A 98 -23.77 -1.07 -5.72
C LYS A 98 -24.34 -0.12 -6.76
N ARG A 99 -24.30 1.18 -6.49
CA ARG A 99 -24.79 2.21 -7.40
C ARG A 99 -23.94 2.33 -8.67
N GLU A 100 -22.61 2.33 -8.51
CA GLU A 100 -21.66 2.52 -9.59
C GLU A 100 -21.25 1.21 -10.29
N ASN A 101 -21.71 0.06 -9.80
CA ASN A 101 -21.39 -1.27 -10.33
C ASN A 101 -19.89 -1.54 -10.49
N MET A 102 -19.09 -1.08 -9.52
CA MET A 102 -17.63 -1.28 -9.50
C MET A 102 -17.26 -2.65 -8.94
N VAL A 103 -16.06 -3.14 -9.27
CA VAL A 103 -15.47 -4.25 -8.52
C VAL A 103 -15.00 -3.74 -7.16
N LEU A 104 -15.27 -4.52 -6.12
CA LEU A 104 -14.86 -4.27 -4.76
C LEU A 104 -13.87 -5.34 -4.31
N GLU A 105 -12.75 -4.90 -3.76
CA GLU A 105 -11.82 -5.74 -2.99
C GLU A 105 -11.77 -5.22 -1.55
N VAL A 106 -11.60 -6.10 -0.57
CA VAL A 106 -11.41 -5.73 0.83
C VAL A 106 -10.22 -6.47 1.41
N VAL A 107 -9.52 -5.84 2.34
CA VAL A 107 -8.40 -6.45 3.06
C VAL A 107 -8.78 -6.60 4.52
N ILE A 108 -8.66 -7.82 5.06
CA ILE A 108 -8.90 -8.14 6.46
C ILE A 108 -7.69 -8.90 6.99
N ASP A 109 -7.08 -8.38 8.03
CA ASP A 109 -5.87 -8.94 8.66
C ASP A 109 -4.81 -9.34 7.61
N GLY A 110 -4.53 -8.42 6.70
CA GLY A 110 -3.55 -8.57 5.62
C GLY A 110 -3.94 -9.52 4.49
N VAL A 111 -5.12 -10.13 4.54
CA VAL A 111 -5.63 -11.03 3.50
C VAL A 111 -6.58 -10.27 2.57
N PRO A 112 -6.33 -10.22 1.26
CA PRO A 112 -7.23 -9.59 0.32
C PRO A 112 -8.32 -10.56 -0.13
N TYR A 113 -9.55 -10.07 -0.19
CA TYR A 113 -10.75 -10.79 -0.64
C TYR A 113 -11.41 -10.05 -1.79
N ALA A 114 -11.95 -10.80 -2.75
CA ALA A 114 -12.70 -10.26 -3.88
C ALA A 114 -13.79 -11.24 -4.36
N GLU A 115 -14.70 -10.76 -5.20
CA GLU A 115 -15.77 -11.58 -5.75
C GLU A 115 -15.22 -12.72 -6.64
N GLU A 116 -15.79 -13.94 -6.53
CA GLU A 116 -15.36 -15.12 -7.30
C GLU A 116 -15.29 -14.86 -8.80
N ALA A 117 -16.27 -14.15 -9.36
CA ALA A 117 -16.31 -13.83 -10.79
C ALA A 117 -15.09 -13.00 -11.22
N TYR A 118 -14.71 -12.01 -10.42
CA TYR A 118 -13.53 -11.18 -10.67
C TYR A 118 -12.23 -11.98 -10.53
N VAL A 119 -12.09 -12.80 -9.50
CA VAL A 119 -10.89 -13.61 -9.29
C VAL A 119 -10.74 -14.67 -10.39
N LYS A 120 -11.84 -15.24 -10.88
CA LYS A 120 -11.85 -16.23 -11.95
C LYS A 120 -11.38 -15.65 -13.28
N ASP A 121 -11.84 -14.48 -13.66
CA ASP A 121 -11.48 -13.81 -14.92
C ASP A 121 -11.27 -12.30 -14.75
N PRO A 122 -10.14 -11.87 -14.16
CA PRO A 122 -9.87 -10.46 -13.91
C PRO A 122 -9.75 -9.61 -15.19
N MET A 123 -9.43 -10.23 -16.33
CA MET A 123 -9.28 -9.52 -17.60
C MET A 123 -10.61 -8.94 -18.10
N GLN A 124 -11.75 -9.55 -17.78
CA GLN A 124 -13.07 -8.96 -18.04
C GLN A 124 -13.32 -7.67 -17.25
N TYR A 125 -12.50 -7.42 -16.23
CA TYR A 125 -12.59 -6.26 -15.32
C TYR A 125 -11.35 -5.36 -15.44
N LEU A 126 -10.81 -5.22 -16.64
CA LEU A 126 -9.73 -4.29 -16.99
C LEU A 126 -8.34 -4.64 -16.42
N ALA A 127 -8.13 -5.83 -15.89
CA ALA A 127 -6.81 -6.26 -15.47
C ALA A 127 -5.91 -6.52 -16.69
N THR A 128 -4.63 -6.14 -16.58
CA THR A 128 -3.59 -6.57 -17.51
C THR A 128 -3.29 -8.06 -17.29
N GLU A 129 -2.56 -8.71 -18.22
CA GLU A 129 -2.14 -10.11 -18.04
C GLU A 129 -1.36 -10.32 -16.75
N TYR A 130 -0.45 -9.40 -16.41
CA TYR A 130 0.29 -9.42 -15.16
C TYR A 130 -0.66 -9.26 -13.96
N GLY A 131 -1.53 -8.24 -14.01
CA GLY A 131 -2.54 -7.99 -12.97
C GLY A 131 -3.46 -9.19 -12.76
N ALA A 132 -3.89 -9.85 -13.83
CA ALA A 132 -4.74 -11.04 -13.74
C ALA A 132 -4.03 -12.20 -13.03
N LYS A 133 -2.76 -12.45 -13.33
CA LYS A 133 -1.94 -13.46 -12.61
C LYS A 133 -1.80 -13.12 -11.13
N TYR A 134 -1.51 -11.85 -10.83
CA TYR A 134 -1.37 -11.35 -9.46
C TYR A 134 -2.67 -11.47 -8.66
N ILE A 135 -3.82 -11.07 -9.24
CA ILE A 135 -5.13 -11.17 -8.60
C ILE A 135 -5.47 -12.63 -8.29
N LYS A 136 -5.31 -13.54 -9.27
CA LYS A 136 -5.56 -14.97 -9.08
C LYS A 136 -4.66 -15.62 -8.02
N ALA A 137 -3.44 -15.14 -7.89
CA ALA A 137 -2.47 -15.67 -6.92
C ALA A 137 -2.69 -15.16 -5.50
N THR A 138 -3.29 -13.99 -5.33
CA THR A 138 -3.30 -13.30 -4.03
C THR A 138 -4.69 -13.15 -3.43
N ARG A 139 -5.76 -12.96 -4.23
CA ARG A 139 -7.11 -12.72 -3.72
C ARG A 139 -7.80 -14.01 -3.31
N LYS A 140 -8.40 -14.01 -2.12
CA LYS A 140 -9.32 -15.08 -1.71
C LYS A 140 -10.71 -14.79 -2.28
N PRO A 141 -11.28 -15.73 -3.06
CA PRO A 141 -12.60 -15.54 -3.65
C PRO A 141 -13.71 -15.68 -2.63
N VAL A 142 -14.73 -14.81 -2.72
CA VAL A 142 -15.98 -14.89 -1.96
C VAL A 142 -17.18 -14.72 -2.89
N LYS A 143 -18.30 -15.37 -2.57
CA LYS A 143 -19.50 -15.36 -3.43
C LYS A 143 -20.18 -13.99 -3.51
N ASP A 144 -20.23 -13.28 -2.40
CA ASP A 144 -20.87 -11.97 -2.26
C ASP A 144 -19.97 -11.09 -1.41
N ILE A 145 -19.17 -10.26 -2.08
CA ILE A 145 -18.20 -9.39 -1.43
C ILE A 145 -18.87 -8.32 -0.57
N CYS A 146 -20.06 -7.83 -0.96
CA CYS A 146 -20.78 -6.82 -0.18
C CYS A 146 -21.27 -7.39 1.14
N ARG A 147 -21.87 -8.59 1.12
CA ARG A 147 -22.30 -9.26 2.35
C ARG A 147 -21.11 -9.65 3.22
N PHE A 148 -20.03 -10.06 2.60
CA PHE A 148 -18.79 -10.39 3.31
C PHE A 148 -18.20 -9.16 4.00
N ALA A 149 -18.04 -8.03 3.28
CA ALA A 149 -17.57 -6.77 3.84
C ALA A 149 -18.47 -6.26 4.97
N GLN A 150 -19.80 -6.32 4.80
CA GLN A 150 -20.74 -5.90 5.82
C GLN A 150 -20.63 -6.75 7.11
N LYS A 151 -20.41 -8.06 6.99
CA LYS A 151 -20.21 -8.96 8.13
C LYS A 151 -18.95 -8.62 8.92
N HIS A 152 -17.91 -8.14 8.24
CA HIS A 152 -16.58 -7.83 8.80
C HIS A 152 -16.30 -6.32 8.86
N ALA A 153 -17.35 -5.48 8.94
CA ALA A 153 -17.24 -4.03 8.75
C ALA A 153 -16.28 -3.31 9.74
N GLU A 154 -15.96 -3.93 10.87
CA GLU A 154 -15.04 -3.38 11.88
C GLU A 154 -13.63 -4.01 11.82
N GLU A 155 -13.35 -4.81 10.78
CA GLU A 155 -12.10 -5.57 10.65
C GLU A 155 -11.27 -5.19 9.40
N LEU A 156 -11.74 -4.24 8.58
CA LEU A 156 -11.12 -3.93 7.29
C LEU A 156 -9.89 -3.03 7.44
N ASP A 157 -8.76 -3.51 6.94
CA ASP A 157 -7.52 -2.70 6.79
C ASP A 157 -7.69 -1.65 5.68
N SER A 158 -8.36 -2.00 4.60
CA SER A 158 -8.63 -1.13 3.44
C SER A 158 -9.71 -1.71 2.52
N ILE A 159 -10.21 -0.84 1.64
CA ILE A 159 -11.10 -1.19 0.52
C ILE A 159 -10.42 -0.73 -0.78
N SER A 160 -10.60 -1.48 -1.85
CA SER A 160 -10.20 -1.04 -3.19
C SER A 160 -11.36 -1.18 -4.17
N PHE A 161 -11.48 -0.19 -5.07
CA PHE A 161 -12.45 -0.19 -6.15
C PHE A 161 -11.72 -0.25 -7.49
N VAL A 162 -12.08 -1.21 -8.33
CA VAL A 162 -11.63 -1.24 -9.72
C VAL A 162 -12.66 -0.53 -10.58
N CYS A 163 -12.22 0.45 -11.35
CA CYS A 163 -13.07 1.27 -12.22
C CYS A 163 -12.44 1.45 -13.60
N ARG A 164 -13.20 1.98 -14.54
CA ARG A 164 -12.66 2.43 -15.83
C ARG A 164 -11.85 3.70 -15.63
N TYR A 165 -10.80 3.84 -16.43
CA TYR A 165 -9.93 5.01 -16.35
C TYR A 165 -10.69 6.33 -16.53
N GLU A 166 -11.58 6.39 -17.51
CA GLU A 166 -12.41 7.55 -17.82
C GLU A 166 -13.39 7.95 -16.71
N ASP A 167 -13.79 7.01 -15.85
CA ASP A 167 -14.70 7.27 -14.72
C ASP A 167 -13.97 7.66 -13.43
N LYS A 168 -12.65 7.47 -13.38
CA LYS A 168 -11.87 7.55 -12.13
C LYS A 168 -12.01 8.88 -11.41
N GLU A 169 -11.86 10.00 -12.09
CA GLU A 169 -11.94 11.34 -11.49
C GLU A 169 -13.31 11.61 -10.86
N ARG A 170 -14.37 11.26 -11.60
CA ARG A 170 -15.76 11.37 -11.13
C ARG A 170 -15.99 10.48 -9.89
N LEU A 171 -15.55 9.24 -9.96
CA LEU A 171 -15.71 8.26 -8.89
C LEU A 171 -14.87 8.63 -7.67
N TYR A 172 -13.64 9.12 -7.88
CA TYR A 172 -12.80 9.63 -6.79
C TYR A 172 -13.52 10.71 -5.99
N THR A 173 -14.09 11.70 -6.72
CA THR A 173 -14.86 12.79 -6.10
C THR A 173 -16.10 12.27 -5.36
N SER A 174 -16.77 11.25 -5.90
CA SER A 174 -17.94 10.63 -5.27
C SER A 174 -17.56 9.89 -3.98
N LEU A 175 -16.48 9.09 -4.00
CA LEU A 175 -16.00 8.36 -2.82
C LEU A 175 -15.61 9.33 -1.69
N ASP A 176 -14.84 10.36 -2.01
CA ASP A 176 -14.35 11.34 -1.04
C ASP A 176 -15.49 12.13 -0.37
N LYS A 177 -16.58 12.41 -1.11
CA LYS A 177 -17.73 13.14 -0.58
C LYS A 177 -18.73 12.27 0.20
N GLU A 178 -18.90 11.02 -0.20
CA GLU A 178 -20.00 10.19 0.26
C GLU A 178 -19.59 9.19 1.35
N ILE A 179 -18.29 8.88 1.46
CA ILE A 179 -17.80 7.96 2.48
C ILE A 179 -17.14 8.77 3.58
N PRO A 180 -17.64 8.72 4.82
CA PRO A 180 -17.07 9.48 5.93
C PRO A 180 -15.73 8.89 6.40
N ASN A 181 -14.91 9.71 7.03
CA ASN A 181 -13.68 9.34 7.75
C ASN A 181 -12.70 8.49 6.94
N ILE A 182 -12.57 8.77 5.64
CA ILE A 182 -11.64 8.10 4.76
C ILE A 182 -10.65 9.07 4.10
N TYR A 183 -9.57 8.51 3.59
CA TYR A 183 -8.84 9.09 2.48
C TYR A 183 -8.85 8.16 1.28
N VAL A 184 -8.84 8.73 0.09
CA VAL A 184 -8.77 8.00 -1.17
C VAL A 184 -7.41 8.21 -1.80
N THR A 185 -6.79 7.17 -2.29
CA THR A 185 -5.53 7.23 -3.03
C THR A 185 -5.56 6.28 -4.23
N SER A 186 -4.51 6.27 -5.01
CA SER A 186 -4.39 5.44 -6.20
C SER A 186 -2.93 5.20 -6.54
N SER A 187 -2.57 3.94 -6.67
CA SER A 187 -1.25 3.47 -7.09
C SER A 187 -1.22 3.03 -8.57
N VAL A 188 -2.39 2.73 -9.16
CA VAL A 188 -2.51 2.33 -10.57
C VAL A 188 -3.72 2.99 -11.24
N PRO A 189 -3.71 3.14 -12.59
CA PRO A 189 -4.69 3.96 -13.30
C PRO A 189 -6.17 3.58 -13.08
N ASN A 190 -6.48 2.30 -12.91
CA ASN A 190 -7.85 1.78 -12.81
C ASN A 190 -8.24 1.35 -11.38
N LEU A 191 -7.44 1.72 -10.37
CA LEU A 191 -7.67 1.36 -8.98
C LEU A 191 -7.83 2.61 -8.11
N MET A 192 -8.79 2.60 -7.20
CA MET A 192 -8.90 3.56 -6.11
C MET A 192 -8.82 2.78 -4.79
N GLU A 193 -7.95 3.24 -3.91
CA GLU A 193 -7.68 2.61 -2.63
C GLU A 193 -8.19 3.52 -1.52
N VAL A 194 -8.98 2.95 -0.61
CA VAL A 194 -9.66 3.66 0.47
C VAL A 194 -9.13 3.14 1.80
N GLY A 195 -8.58 4.04 2.59
CA GLY A 195 -8.14 3.80 3.95
C GLY A 195 -8.85 4.72 4.95
N HIS A 196 -8.71 4.44 6.24
CA HIS A 196 -9.17 5.34 7.29
C HIS A 196 -8.45 6.69 7.19
N ILE A 197 -9.13 7.79 7.48
CA ILE A 197 -8.57 9.17 7.37
C ILE A 197 -7.27 9.36 8.17
N ASP A 198 -7.08 8.59 9.24
CA ASP A 198 -5.88 8.61 10.05
C ASP A 198 -4.80 7.61 9.61
N ALA A 199 -5.10 6.74 8.65
CA ALA A 199 -4.08 5.92 8.01
C ALA A 199 -3.20 6.79 7.09
N GLY A 200 -2.08 6.25 6.64
CA GLY A 200 -1.16 6.91 5.73
C GLY A 200 0.27 6.45 5.97
N LYS A 201 1.04 6.23 4.90
CA LYS A 201 2.42 5.70 5.01
C LYS A 201 3.28 6.55 5.95
N GLY A 202 3.16 7.89 5.91
CA GLY A 202 3.93 8.79 6.77
C GLY A 202 3.52 8.70 8.24
N LYS A 203 2.22 8.76 8.55
CA LYS A 203 1.73 8.64 9.94
C LYS A 203 2.15 7.31 10.57
N THR A 204 2.04 6.24 9.79
CA THR A 204 2.37 4.89 10.25
C THR A 204 3.88 4.69 10.37
N LEU A 205 4.69 5.27 9.47
CA LEU A 205 6.14 5.30 9.63
C LEU A 205 6.56 6.02 10.90
N LEU A 206 5.99 7.19 11.20
CA LEU A 206 6.27 7.93 12.45
C LEU A 206 5.92 7.09 13.69
N TRP A 207 4.80 6.37 13.67
CA TRP A 207 4.44 5.44 14.74
C TRP A 207 5.51 4.34 14.91
N LEU A 208 5.97 3.74 13.80
CA LEU A 208 6.99 2.69 13.84
C LEU A 208 8.34 3.22 14.32
N LEU A 209 8.76 4.40 13.85
CA LEU A 209 9.97 5.06 14.32
C LEU A 209 9.94 5.29 15.84
N LYS A 210 8.82 5.78 16.36
CA LYS A 210 8.62 5.96 17.81
C LYS A 210 8.72 4.62 18.55
N LYS A 211 8.11 3.56 18.04
CA LYS A 211 8.17 2.21 18.63
C LYS A 211 9.59 1.66 18.68
N LEU A 212 10.42 1.97 17.68
CA LEU A 212 11.81 1.52 17.57
C LEU A 212 12.83 2.47 18.23
N GLU A 213 12.37 3.57 18.81
CA GLU A 213 13.23 4.62 19.39
C GLU A 213 14.25 5.14 18.36
N ILE A 214 13.76 5.39 17.12
CA ILE A 214 14.53 5.95 16.01
C ILE A 214 14.01 7.35 15.71
N SER A 215 14.92 8.33 15.61
CA SER A 215 14.59 9.69 15.23
C SER A 215 14.30 9.79 13.72
N THR A 216 13.45 10.73 13.33
CA THR A 216 13.24 11.09 11.91
C THR A 216 14.53 11.54 11.20
N GLU A 217 15.51 12.04 11.97
CA GLU A 217 16.86 12.40 11.50
C GLU A 217 17.74 11.18 11.14
N GLU A 218 17.38 9.98 11.66
CA GLU A 218 18.07 8.71 11.46
C GLU A 218 17.34 7.80 10.48
N ALA A 219 16.30 8.33 9.81
CA ALA A 219 15.48 7.60 8.85
C ALA A 219 15.63 8.16 7.44
N MET A 220 15.61 7.24 6.45
CA MET A 220 15.45 7.54 5.04
C MET A 220 14.12 6.97 4.54
N ALA A 221 13.52 7.62 3.52
CA ALA A 221 12.33 7.11 2.86
C ALA A 221 12.45 7.27 1.34
N PHE A 222 11.94 6.28 0.59
CA PHE A 222 11.90 6.27 -0.86
C PHE A 222 10.48 6.01 -1.35
N GLY A 223 10.05 6.71 -2.42
CA GLY A 223 8.72 6.55 -2.99
C GLY A 223 8.61 7.26 -4.35
N ASP A 224 7.58 6.93 -5.11
CA ASP A 224 7.38 7.45 -6.46
C ASP A 224 6.00 8.06 -6.70
N ALA A 225 5.00 7.77 -5.85
CA ALA A 225 3.62 8.19 -6.07
C ALA A 225 3.09 9.15 -4.98
N ASP A 226 1.92 9.71 -5.22
CA ASP A 226 1.34 10.72 -4.34
C ASP A 226 1.02 10.18 -2.92
N ASN A 227 0.74 8.87 -2.78
CA ASN A 227 0.55 8.21 -1.49
C ASN A 227 1.85 8.11 -0.66
N ASP A 228 3.02 8.35 -1.26
CA ASP A 228 4.32 8.36 -0.59
C ASP A 228 4.69 9.73 -0.02
N ILE A 229 4.09 10.80 -0.52
CA ILE A 229 4.45 12.18 -0.15
C ILE A 229 4.51 12.35 1.36
N SER A 230 3.50 11.86 2.08
CA SER A 230 3.45 11.94 3.54
C SER A 230 4.62 11.21 4.22
N MET A 231 5.10 10.12 3.65
CA MET A 231 6.25 9.37 4.14
C MET A 231 7.56 10.11 3.86
N LEU A 232 7.73 10.60 2.64
CA LEU A 232 8.94 11.33 2.22
C LEU A 232 9.13 12.62 3.00
N THR A 233 8.04 13.33 3.30
CA THR A 233 8.08 14.60 4.06
C THR A 233 8.16 14.42 5.57
N SER A 234 7.97 13.21 6.09
CA SER A 234 8.01 12.93 7.52
C SER A 234 9.40 12.62 8.07
N VAL A 235 10.38 12.41 7.21
CA VAL A 235 11.77 12.09 7.59
C VAL A 235 12.76 13.07 6.95
N LYS A 236 13.95 13.15 7.50
CA LYS A 236 14.98 14.05 7.00
C LYS A 236 15.44 13.74 5.57
N TYR A 237 15.57 12.46 5.26
CA TYR A 237 16.07 11.99 3.97
C TYR A 237 14.94 11.33 3.19
N GLY A 238 13.93 12.12 2.79
CA GLY A 238 12.86 11.67 1.90
C GLY A 238 13.27 11.85 0.44
N MET A 239 13.27 10.76 -0.33
CA MET A 239 13.75 10.71 -1.70
C MET A 239 12.64 10.27 -2.64
N ALA A 240 12.22 11.13 -3.56
CA ALA A 240 11.35 10.74 -4.65
C ALA A 240 12.17 10.07 -5.75
N MET A 241 11.62 9.02 -6.34
CA MET A 241 12.21 8.37 -7.51
C MET A 241 12.12 9.27 -8.73
N GLY A 242 13.12 9.17 -9.64
CA GLY A 242 13.16 9.92 -10.90
C GLY A 242 11.98 9.63 -11.84
N ASN A 243 11.44 8.41 -11.81
CA ASN A 243 10.22 7.99 -12.49
C ASN A 243 8.93 8.38 -11.76
N GLY A 244 9.01 8.99 -10.57
CA GLY A 244 7.86 9.33 -9.75
C GLY A 244 6.96 10.42 -10.34
N THR A 245 5.77 10.57 -9.75
CA THR A 245 4.83 11.64 -10.13
C THR A 245 5.43 13.02 -9.93
N GLU A 246 4.94 14.00 -10.68
CA GLU A 246 5.41 15.38 -10.56
C GLU A 246 5.18 15.93 -9.14
N ASN A 247 4.04 15.59 -8.53
CA ASN A 247 3.70 15.99 -7.17
C ASN A 247 4.68 15.38 -6.16
N CYS A 248 4.97 14.08 -6.29
CA CYS A 248 5.92 13.37 -5.42
C CYS A 248 7.30 14.00 -5.49
N ARG A 249 7.84 14.22 -6.70
CA ARG A 249 9.15 14.85 -6.91
C ARG A 249 9.24 16.29 -6.39
N LYS A 250 8.15 17.07 -6.49
CA LYS A 250 8.12 18.44 -5.97
C LYS A 250 8.04 18.50 -4.45
N ALA A 251 7.37 17.54 -3.83
CA ALA A 251 7.15 17.51 -2.38
C ALA A 251 8.35 16.94 -1.61
N ALA A 252 9.10 16.03 -2.21
CA ALA A 252 10.21 15.35 -1.55
C ALA A 252 11.41 16.30 -1.35
N PRO A 253 12.15 16.20 -0.23
CA PRO A 253 13.39 16.92 0.00
C PRO A 253 14.49 16.64 -1.06
N TYR A 254 14.51 15.43 -1.60
CA TYR A 254 15.49 14.98 -2.59
C TYR A 254 14.83 14.18 -3.71
N VAL A 255 15.51 14.11 -4.86
CA VAL A 255 15.14 13.27 -5.99
C VAL A 255 16.32 12.36 -6.34
N THR A 256 16.08 11.08 -6.57
CA THR A 256 17.09 10.08 -6.96
C THR A 256 16.86 9.60 -8.40
N ASP A 257 17.60 8.57 -8.83
CA ASP A 257 17.43 7.91 -10.12
C ASP A 257 16.10 7.14 -10.21
N THR A 258 15.88 6.45 -11.33
CA THR A 258 14.70 5.60 -11.53
C THR A 258 14.85 4.24 -10.82
N ASN A 259 13.76 3.47 -10.80
CA ASN A 259 13.73 2.11 -10.23
C ASN A 259 14.36 1.04 -11.15
N GLU A 260 14.79 1.40 -12.37
CA GLU A 260 15.44 0.52 -13.36
C GLU A 260 16.96 0.56 -13.29
#